data_b2fc02551aefc7e27b2ffcd5345a0bcd
#
_entry.id   b2fc02551aefc7e27b2ffcd5345a0bcd
#
_cell.length_a   1.000
_cell.length_b   1.000
_cell.length_c   1.000
_cell.angle_alpha   90.00
_cell.angle_beta   90.00
_cell.angle_gamma   90.00
#
_symmetry.space_group_name_H-M   'P 1'
#
loop_
_entity.id
_entity.type
_entity.pdbx_description
1 polymer ?
#
loop_
_entity_poly.entity_id
_entity_poly.type
_entity_poly.pdbx_seq_one_letter_code
_entity_poly.pdbx_strand_id
1 'polypeptide(L)'
;MSITSEIVPLFSTPVVVSDVPDAAALNAELRKVIEQRHKTHPGTQHSNLGGWQSSWDMDRWGGAPAIKLLAIGRNTANRATTDREGKPVTTTWRANMWANINKSGHGNEFHSHPGSFWSCVYYVDDGGIAADPSLGGELEFMDPRGPGPAMYAPHLAFAMPGGLSVGANETVPPRTGRLVMFPAWLLHQVRPYRGGAERISIAFNLSL
;
A
#
# COMPACT_ATOMS: atom_id res chain seq x y z
N MET A 1 -4.41 10.68 -47.00
CA MET A 1 -4.08 9.37 -46.38
C MET A 1 -4.44 9.47 -44.90
N SER A 2 -5.28 8.57 -44.40
CA SER A 2 -5.53 8.46 -42.96
C SER A 2 -4.50 7.52 -42.36
N ILE A 3 -3.77 7.99 -41.36
CA ILE A 3 -2.83 7.14 -40.58
C ILE A 3 -3.64 6.55 -39.43
N THR A 4 -3.60 5.22 -39.29
CA THR A 4 -4.12 4.53 -38.10
C THR A 4 -2.97 4.35 -37.15
N SER A 5 -3.12 4.78 -35.88
CA SER A 5 -2.10 4.62 -34.85
C SER A 5 -2.74 4.07 -33.57
N GLU A 6 -1.97 3.28 -32.85
CA GLU A 6 -2.32 2.71 -31.55
C GLU A 6 -1.28 3.16 -30.50
N ILE A 7 -1.74 3.51 -29.31
CA ILE A 7 -0.87 3.80 -28.17
C ILE A 7 -0.75 2.53 -27.34
N VAL A 8 0.44 1.94 -27.32
CA VAL A 8 0.73 0.73 -26.56
C VAL A 8 1.44 1.11 -25.25
N PRO A 9 0.85 0.81 -24.07
CA PRO A 9 1.48 1.09 -22.78
C PRO A 9 2.62 0.08 -22.52
N LEU A 10 3.87 0.54 -22.49
CA LEU A 10 5.03 -0.26 -22.13
C LEU A 10 5.49 0.08 -20.70
N PHE A 11 5.99 -0.93 -19.99
CA PHE A 11 6.55 -0.79 -18.63
C PHE A 11 5.57 -0.27 -17.58
N SER A 12 4.29 -0.61 -17.73
CA SER A 12 3.26 -0.27 -16.75
C SER A 12 3.58 -0.88 -15.38
N THR A 13 3.46 -0.09 -14.32
CA THR A 13 3.61 -0.55 -12.93
C THR A 13 2.22 -0.84 -12.35
N PRO A 14 1.89 -2.10 -12.01
CA PRO A 14 0.57 -2.44 -11.49
C PRO A 14 0.45 -2.00 -10.02
N VAL A 15 -0.62 -1.26 -9.70
CA VAL A 15 -1.05 -0.99 -8.33
C VAL A 15 -2.50 -1.42 -8.20
N VAL A 16 -2.77 -2.40 -7.34
CA VAL A 16 -4.12 -2.93 -7.11
C VAL A 16 -4.74 -2.20 -5.94
N VAL A 17 -5.87 -1.55 -6.16
CA VAL A 17 -6.65 -0.88 -5.12
C VAL A 17 -7.98 -1.61 -4.98
N SER A 18 -8.27 -2.10 -3.77
CA SER A 18 -9.48 -2.87 -3.47
C SER A 18 -10.12 -2.36 -2.18
N ASP A 19 -11.40 -2.05 -2.21
CA ASP A 19 -12.17 -1.79 -0.99
C ASP A 19 -12.79 -3.11 -0.54
N VAL A 20 -12.46 -3.56 0.68
CA VAL A 20 -12.97 -4.82 1.26
C VAL A 20 -14.43 -4.60 1.66
N PRO A 21 -15.37 -5.39 1.12
CA PRO A 21 -16.78 -5.22 1.46
C PRO A 21 -17.01 -5.57 2.93
N ASP A 22 -17.96 -4.87 3.57
CA ASP A 22 -18.36 -5.09 4.96
C ASP A 22 -17.20 -5.13 5.96
N ALA A 23 -16.18 -4.27 5.72
CA ALA A 23 -14.94 -4.24 6.50
C ALA A 23 -15.13 -3.85 7.96
N ALA A 24 -16.26 -3.27 8.34
CA ALA A 24 -16.47 -2.69 9.69
C ALA A 24 -16.21 -3.69 10.82
N ALA A 25 -16.76 -4.90 10.73
CA ALA A 25 -16.56 -5.95 11.74
C ALA A 25 -15.09 -6.39 11.80
N LEU A 26 -14.45 -6.63 10.65
CA LEU A 26 -13.03 -6.98 10.57
C LEU A 26 -12.16 -5.87 11.17
N ASN A 27 -12.45 -4.61 10.85
CA ASN A 27 -11.70 -3.46 11.36
C ASN A 27 -11.82 -3.30 12.88
N ALA A 28 -13.01 -3.54 13.44
CA ALA A 28 -13.21 -3.50 14.89
C ALA A 28 -12.36 -4.58 15.61
N GLU A 29 -12.33 -5.80 15.09
CA GLU A 29 -11.50 -6.89 15.63
C GLU A 29 -10.00 -6.60 15.47
N LEU A 30 -9.56 -6.14 14.28
CA LEU A 30 -8.16 -5.76 14.02
C LEU A 30 -7.72 -4.63 14.94
N ARG A 31 -8.52 -3.57 15.08
CA ARG A 31 -8.23 -2.48 16.01
C ARG A 31 -8.00 -2.98 17.43
N LYS A 32 -8.90 -3.83 17.94
CA LYS A 32 -8.82 -4.37 19.29
C LYS A 32 -7.50 -5.11 19.53
N VAL A 33 -7.08 -6.00 18.63
CA VAL A 33 -5.82 -6.76 18.79
C VAL A 33 -4.60 -5.86 18.65
N ILE A 34 -4.62 -4.86 17.78
CA ILE A 34 -3.53 -3.89 17.59
C ILE A 34 -3.37 -3.04 18.85
N GLU A 35 -4.45 -2.45 19.36
CA GLU A 35 -4.41 -1.63 20.58
C GLU A 35 -3.94 -2.43 21.80
N GLN A 36 -4.35 -3.69 21.92
CA GLN A 36 -3.87 -4.57 22.98
C GLN A 36 -2.35 -4.84 22.85
N ARG A 37 -1.86 -5.08 21.62
CA ARG A 37 -0.42 -5.28 21.37
C ARG A 37 0.37 -4.02 21.68
N HIS A 38 -0.13 -2.85 21.25
CA HIS A 38 0.49 -1.56 21.49
C HIS A 38 0.71 -1.27 22.99
N LYS A 39 -0.25 -1.63 23.85
CA LYS A 39 -0.13 -1.44 25.31
C LYS A 39 0.97 -2.24 25.96
N THR A 40 1.38 -3.36 25.37
CA THR A 40 2.29 -4.35 25.98
C THR A 40 3.65 -4.45 25.29
N HIS A 41 3.81 -3.81 24.13
CA HIS A 41 5.02 -3.93 23.31
C HIS A 41 5.46 -2.54 22.81
N PRO A 42 6.74 -2.18 22.99
CA PRO A 42 7.26 -0.84 22.69
C PRO A 42 7.28 -0.53 21.19
N GLY A 43 7.15 -1.54 20.32
CA GLY A 43 7.27 -1.38 18.87
C GLY A 43 8.71 -1.46 18.36
N THR A 44 8.86 -1.32 17.06
CA THR A 44 10.13 -1.34 16.34
C THR A 44 10.30 -0.06 15.52
N GLN A 45 11.53 0.26 15.13
CA GLN A 45 11.84 1.41 14.31
C GLN A 45 12.57 0.94 13.04
N HIS A 46 12.04 1.35 11.89
CA HIS A 46 12.58 1.09 10.55
C HIS A 46 12.46 2.35 9.68
N SER A 47 11.58 2.32 8.65
CA SER A 47 11.27 3.48 7.84
C SER A 47 10.27 4.45 8.50
N ASN A 48 9.70 4.09 9.66
CA ASN A 48 8.71 4.93 10.33
C ASN A 48 9.33 6.20 10.92
N LEU A 49 8.73 7.33 10.56
CA LEU A 49 9.00 8.63 11.15
C LEU A 49 8.00 8.87 12.28
N GLY A 50 8.43 8.59 13.52
CA GLY A 50 7.51 8.52 14.65
C GLY A 50 6.52 7.35 14.54
N GLY A 51 5.45 7.41 15.34
CA GLY A 51 4.43 6.36 15.38
C GLY A 51 4.90 5.07 16.06
N TRP A 52 3.96 4.16 16.18
CA TRP A 52 4.25 2.82 16.68
C TRP A 52 4.12 1.82 15.54
N GLN A 53 5.11 0.96 15.39
CA GLN A 53 5.13 -0.18 14.46
C GLN A 53 5.33 -1.45 15.26
N SER A 54 4.51 -2.47 15.05
CA SER A 54 4.67 -3.76 15.71
C SER A 54 5.86 -4.55 15.13
N SER A 55 6.20 -5.68 15.78
CA SER A 55 7.00 -6.74 15.16
C SER A 55 6.31 -7.31 13.90
N TRP A 56 7.10 -7.96 13.03
CA TRP A 56 6.68 -8.41 11.69
C TRP A 56 5.95 -9.76 11.66
N ASP A 57 5.54 -10.26 12.80
CA ASP A 57 4.89 -11.56 13.02
C ASP A 57 3.41 -11.40 13.44
N MET A 58 2.73 -10.36 12.92
CA MET A 58 1.32 -10.13 13.22
C MET A 58 0.41 -11.30 12.79
N ASP A 59 0.80 -12.06 11.79
CA ASP A 59 0.13 -13.30 11.40
C ASP A 59 0.07 -14.34 12.54
N ARG A 60 0.96 -14.26 13.54
CA ARG A 60 1.00 -15.12 14.72
C ARG A 60 0.24 -14.55 15.90
N TRP A 61 0.47 -13.27 16.24
CA TRP A 61 -0.15 -12.67 17.43
C TRP A 61 -1.49 -11.98 17.17
N GLY A 62 -1.80 -11.65 15.91
CA GLY A 62 -3.01 -10.91 15.54
C GLY A 62 -4.28 -11.77 15.48
N GLY A 63 -4.18 -13.10 15.67
CA GLY A 63 -5.31 -14.02 15.74
C GLY A 63 -6.12 -14.12 14.43
N ALA A 64 -7.37 -14.56 14.58
CA ALA A 64 -8.28 -14.81 13.45
C ALA A 64 -8.44 -13.60 12.49
N PRO A 65 -8.62 -12.35 12.96
CA PRO A 65 -8.78 -11.22 12.05
C PRO A 65 -7.53 -10.94 11.19
N ALA A 66 -6.32 -11.13 11.73
CA ALA A 66 -5.09 -10.99 10.95
C ALA A 66 -4.97 -12.08 9.88
N ILE A 67 -5.29 -13.33 10.23
CA ILE A 67 -5.30 -14.45 9.27
C ILE A 67 -6.35 -14.22 8.17
N LYS A 68 -7.53 -13.71 8.51
CA LYS A 68 -8.57 -13.35 7.53
C LYS A 68 -8.08 -12.27 6.56
N LEU A 69 -7.45 -11.21 7.07
CA LEU A 69 -6.88 -10.15 6.23
C LEU A 69 -5.77 -10.70 5.33
N LEU A 70 -4.87 -11.52 5.87
CA LEU A 70 -3.79 -12.13 5.10
C LEU A 70 -4.33 -13.05 3.99
N ALA A 71 -5.42 -13.78 4.23
CA ALA A 71 -6.07 -14.59 3.21
C ALA A 71 -6.65 -13.72 2.07
N ILE A 72 -7.24 -12.56 2.39
CA ILE A 72 -7.70 -11.59 1.39
C ILE A 72 -6.52 -11.12 0.53
N GLY A 73 -5.39 -10.75 1.16
CA GLY A 73 -4.18 -10.32 0.45
C GLY A 73 -3.61 -11.41 -0.47
N ARG A 74 -3.48 -12.65 0.03
CA ARG A 74 -3.01 -13.80 -0.77
C ARG A 74 -3.91 -14.10 -1.97
N ASN A 75 -5.22 -14.05 -1.79
CA ASN A 75 -6.18 -14.22 -2.88
C ASN A 75 -6.08 -13.11 -3.92
N THR A 76 -5.86 -11.87 -3.47
CA THR A 76 -5.64 -10.73 -4.36
C THR A 76 -4.33 -10.90 -5.14
N ALA A 77 -3.25 -11.32 -4.48
CA ALA A 77 -1.97 -11.59 -5.12
C ALA A 77 -2.07 -12.69 -6.19
N ASN A 78 -2.76 -13.81 -5.90
CA ASN A 78 -2.96 -14.88 -6.88
C ASN A 78 -3.73 -14.39 -8.12
N ARG A 79 -4.72 -13.52 -7.95
CA ARG A 79 -5.46 -12.94 -9.09
C ARG A 79 -4.65 -11.92 -9.89
N ALA A 80 -3.68 -11.26 -9.27
CA ALA A 80 -2.85 -10.23 -9.90
C ALA A 80 -1.50 -10.79 -10.40
N THR A 81 -1.28 -12.10 -10.29
CA THR A 81 -0.02 -12.73 -10.70
C THR A 81 -0.27 -13.74 -11.81
N THR A 82 0.55 -13.66 -12.86
CA THR A 82 0.60 -14.63 -13.94
C THR A 82 2.02 -15.16 -14.11
N ASP A 83 2.18 -16.26 -14.83
CA ASP A 83 3.48 -16.63 -15.39
C ASP A 83 3.89 -15.68 -16.53
N ARG A 84 5.05 -15.94 -17.15
CA ARG A 84 5.56 -15.11 -18.26
C ARG A 84 4.75 -15.25 -19.54
N GLU A 85 3.98 -16.32 -19.68
CA GLU A 85 3.04 -16.57 -20.78
C GLU A 85 1.65 -15.96 -20.52
N GLY A 86 1.46 -15.28 -19.38
CA GLY A 86 0.20 -14.65 -18.99
C GLY A 86 -0.82 -15.61 -18.39
N LYS A 87 -0.44 -16.86 -18.06
CA LYS A 87 -1.35 -17.82 -17.46
C LYS A 87 -1.47 -17.59 -15.94
N PRO A 88 -2.67 -17.72 -15.37
CA PRO A 88 -2.86 -17.61 -13.92
C PRO A 88 -1.98 -18.60 -13.15
N VAL A 89 -1.38 -18.13 -12.07
CA VAL A 89 -0.61 -18.97 -11.15
C VAL A 89 -1.26 -18.97 -9.76
N THR A 90 -1.12 -20.08 -9.05
CA THR A 90 -1.44 -20.17 -7.63
C THR A 90 -0.18 -20.50 -6.87
N THR A 91 0.18 -19.61 -5.97
CA THR A 91 1.42 -19.72 -5.19
C THR A 91 1.12 -19.71 -3.70
N THR A 92 1.90 -20.49 -2.95
CA THR A 92 1.91 -20.42 -1.48
C THR A 92 2.77 -19.25 -1.05
N TRP A 93 2.15 -18.09 -0.87
CA TRP A 93 2.81 -16.88 -0.41
C TRP A 93 3.21 -17.00 1.06
N ARG A 94 4.51 -16.89 1.34
CA ARG A 94 5.00 -16.58 2.68
C ARG A 94 4.74 -15.11 2.98
N ALA A 95 4.53 -14.75 4.25
CA ALA A 95 4.24 -13.38 4.62
C ALA A 95 5.02 -12.96 5.86
N ASN A 96 5.39 -11.70 5.90
CA ASN A 96 5.66 -10.95 7.12
C ASN A 96 4.64 -9.81 7.20
N MET A 97 4.09 -9.57 8.39
CA MET A 97 2.95 -8.70 8.59
C MET A 97 3.12 -7.87 9.87
N TRP A 98 2.79 -6.59 9.82
CA TRP A 98 2.90 -5.69 10.97
C TRP A 98 1.82 -4.62 10.96
N ALA A 99 1.52 -4.10 12.15
CA ALA A 99 0.58 -3.01 12.34
C ALA A 99 1.32 -1.69 12.59
N ASN A 100 0.71 -0.57 12.18
CA ASN A 100 1.18 0.78 12.43
C ASN A 100 0.07 1.62 13.06
N ILE A 101 0.43 2.44 14.06
CA ILE A 101 -0.41 3.49 14.62
C ILE A 101 0.31 4.81 14.42
N ASN A 102 -0.29 5.69 13.63
CA ASN A 102 0.25 7.00 13.31
C ASN A 102 -0.62 8.11 13.93
N LYS A 103 0.04 9.11 14.51
CA LYS A 103 -0.54 10.36 15.00
C LYS A 103 -0.04 11.54 14.17
N SER A 104 -0.46 12.75 14.50
CA SER A 104 -0.01 13.94 13.79
C SER A 104 1.52 14.05 13.74
N GLY A 105 2.06 14.35 12.57
CA GLY A 105 3.48 14.43 12.27
C GLY A 105 4.14 13.11 11.85
N HIS A 106 3.45 11.98 11.99
CA HIS A 106 4.02 10.66 11.69
C HIS A 106 3.85 10.27 10.21
N GLY A 107 4.82 9.54 9.70
CA GLY A 107 4.84 9.03 8.32
C GLY A 107 5.85 7.89 8.17
N ASN A 108 6.26 7.62 6.93
CA ASN A 108 7.36 6.70 6.63
C ASN A 108 8.25 7.31 5.53
N GLU A 109 9.55 7.09 5.62
CA GLU A 109 10.51 7.46 4.58
C GLU A 109 10.30 6.65 3.31
N PHE A 110 10.87 7.12 2.19
CA PHE A 110 10.93 6.35 0.95
C PHE A 110 11.74 5.06 1.15
N HIS A 111 11.12 3.93 0.86
CA HIS A 111 11.72 2.62 0.98
C HIS A 111 11.09 1.63 -0.01
N SER A 112 11.67 0.44 -0.11
CA SER A 112 11.14 -0.72 -0.82
C SER A 112 11.30 -1.97 0.06
N HIS A 113 10.78 -3.12 -0.39
CA HIS A 113 10.83 -4.37 0.37
C HIS A 113 11.60 -5.46 -0.41
N PRO A 114 12.95 -5.40 -0.44
CA PRO A 114 13.77 -6.41 -1.13
C PRO A 114 13.50 -7.82 -0.61
N GLY A 115 13.45 -8.78 -1.53
CA GLY A 115 13.17 -10.19 -1.20
C GLY A 115 11.69 -10.55 -1.17
N SER A 116 10.79 -9.58 -1.37
CA SER A 116 9.36 -9.82 -1.55
C SER A 116 8.91 -9.58 -2.99
N PHE A 117 7.79 -10.16 -3.38
CA PHE A 117 7.19 -9.97 -4.69
C PHE A 117 6.10 -8.91 -4.67
N TRP A 118 5.17 -9.00 -3.70
CA TRP A 118 4.14 -8.02 -3.45
C TRP A 118 4.30 -7.36 -2.09
N SER A 119 3.99 -6.08 -2.02
CA SER A 119 3.81 -5.32 -0.79
C SER A 119 2.37 -4.86 -0.69
N CYS A 120 1.80 -4.88 0.50
CA CYS A 120 0.40 -4.59 0.77
C CYS A 120 0.26 -3.64 1.94
N VAL A 121 -0.71 -2.74 1.86
CA VAL A 121 -1.15 -1.88 2.96
C VAL A 121 -2.67 -1.95 3.07
N TYR A 122 -3.18 -2.26 4.26
CA TYR A 122 -4.61 -2.24 4.58
C TYR A 122 -4.90 -1.17 5.63
N TYR A 123 -5.94 -0.39 5.43
CA TYR A 123 -6.34 0.67 6.34
C TYR A 123 -7.46 0.21 7.26
N VAL A 124 -7.12 -0.03 8.54
CA VAL A 124 -8.09 -0.34 9.59
C VAL A 124 -8.88 0.92 9.95
N ASP A 125 -8.17 2.05 9.99
CA ASP A 125 -8.74 3.38 10.15
C ASP A 125 -7.87 4.39 9.39
N ASP A 126 -8.47 5.20 8.54
CA ASP A 126 -7.76 6.22 7.76
C ASP A 126 -7.47 7.52 8.53
N GLY A 127 -7.95 7.63 9.79
CA GLY A 127 -7.75 8.82 10.60
C GLY A 127 -8.52 10.04 10.12
N GLY A 128 -9.57 9.87 9.30
CA GLY A 128 -10.39 10.93 8.74
C GLY A 128 -9.91 11.47 7.39
N ILE A 129 -8.87 10.89 6.80
CA ILE A 129 -8.28 11.36 5.52
C ILE A 129 -9.27 11.25 4.36
N ALA A 130 -10.13 10.22 4.33
CA ALA A 130 -11.13 10.07 3.29
C ALA A 130 -12.14 11.23 3.27
N ALA A 131 -12.41 11.87 4.43
CA ALA A 131 -13.29 13.03 4.54
C ALA A 131 -12.55 14.36 4.33
N ASP A 132 -11.26 14.41 4.70
CA ASP A 132 -10.41 15.60 4.55
C ASP A 132 -9.01 15.19 4.03
N PRO A 133 -8.79 15.20 2.72
CA PRO A 133 -7.49 14.88 2.13
C PRO A 133 -6.34 15.83 2.53
N SER A 134 -6.64 17.01 3.07
CA SER A 134 -5.60 17.96 3.51
C SER A 134 -4.82 17.46 4.73
N LEU A 135 -5.33 16.42 5.41
CA LEU A 135 -4.67 15.79 6.55
C LEU A 135 -3.39 15.04 6.17
N GLY A 136 -3.11 14.82 4.89
CA GLY A 136 -1.93 14.07 4.44
C GLY A 136 -2.03 12.57 4.76
N GLY A 137 -0.91 11.89 4.94
CA GLY A 137 -0.88 10.45 5.27
C GLY A 137 -1.14 9.52 4.08
N GLU A 138 -1.10 10.04 2.85
CA GLU A 138 -1.24 9.26 1.62
C GLU A 138 -0.05 8.31 1.44
N LEU A 139 -0.33 7.18 0.84
CA LEU A 139 0.69 6.31 0.27
C LEU A 139 1.15 6.91 -1.04
N GLU A 140 2.41 7.30 -1.10
CA GLU A 140 3.03 7.93 -2.26
C GLU A 140 4.05 7.02 -2.89
N PHE A 141 3.99 6.88 -4.21
CA PHE A 141 4.89 6.10 -5.04
C PHE A 141 5.78 7.02 -5.86
N MET A 142 7.07 6.70 -5.92
CA MET A 142 8.01 7.36 -6.82
C MET A 142 7.94 6.71 -8.20
N ASP A 143 7.86 7.53 -9.26
CA ASP A 143 7.93 7.03 -10.64
C ASP A 143 9.27 6.32 -10.86
N PRO A 144 9.28 5.01 -11.17
CA PRO A 144 10.54 4.26 -11.34
C PRO A 144 11.36 4.70 -12.56
N ARG A 145 10.77 5.46 -13.48
CA ARG A 145 11.47 6.05 -14.64
C ARG A 145 12.25 7.31 -14.27
N GLY A 146 12.01 7.84 -13.05
CA GLY A 146 12.62 9.07 -12.57
C GLY A 146 11.96 10.34 -13.14
N PRO A 147 12.47 11.52 -12.80
CA PRO A 147 11.84 12.82 -13.10
C PRO A 147 12.07 13.34 -14.53
N GLY A 148 12.87 12.63 -15.36
CA GLY A 148 13.30 13.12 -16.66
C GLY A 148 12.19 13.66 -17.57
N PRO A 149 11.08 12.95 -17.79
CA PRO A 149 9.97 13.45 -18.61
C PRO A 149 9.36 14.74 -18.08
N ALA A 150 9.11 14.81 -16.77
CA ALA A 150 8.54 16.02 -16.14
C ALA A 150 9.52 17.20 -16.12
N MET A 151 10.83 16.95 -16.02
CA MET A 151 11.85 18.00 -16.06
C MET A 151 11.95 18.65 -17.43
N TYR A 152 11.74 17.92 -18.52
CA TYR A 152 11.82 18.47 -19.87
C TYR A 152 10.63 19.38 -20.19
N ALA A 153 9.42 18.96 -19.88
CA ALA A 153 8.19 19.67 -20.19
C ALA A 153 7.10 19.41 -19.12
N PRO A 154 7.20 20.06 -17.95
CA PRO A 154 6.34 19.73 -16.79
C PRO A 154 4.85 20.02 -17.00
N HIS A 155 4.50 20.75 -18.06
CA HIS A 155 3.11 21.06 -18.43
C HIS A 155 2.52 20.10 -19.49
N LEU A 156 3.30 19.12 -19.95
CA LEU A 156 2.87 18.11 -20.93
C LEU A 156 2.83 16.73 -20.31
N ALA A 157 1.93 15.89 -20.81
CA ALA A 157 1.84 14.47 -20.50
C ALA A 157 1.63 13.66 -21.78
N PHE A 158 1.95 12.38 -21.78
CA PHE A 158 1.66 11.49 -22.89
C PHE A 158 0.17 11.08 -22.85
N ALA A 159 -0.45 10.98 -24.01
CA ALA A 159 -1.85 10.53 -24.16
C ALA A 159 -1.92 9.01 -23.96
N MET A 160 -1.84 8.57 -22.70
CA MET A 160 -1.90 7.16 -22.36
C MET A 160 -3.29 6.77 -21.88
N PRO A 161 -3.78 5.56 -22.20
CA PRO A 161 -4.99 5.03 -21.60
C PRO A 161 -4.91 5.05 -20.05
N GLY A 162 -5.92 5.62 -19.39
CA GLY A 162 -5.95 5.74 -17.92
C GLY A 162 -5.13 6.89 -17.33
N GLY A 163 -4.51 7.75 -18.15
CA GLY A 163 -3.80 8.95 -17.68
C GLY A 163 -2.61 8.62 -16.80
N LEU A 164 -1.58 7.97 -17.34
CA LEU A 164 -0.40 7.60 -16.59
C LEU A 164 0.44 8.82 -16.20
N SER A 165 0.97 8.82 -14.99
CA SER A 165 1.99 9.74 -14.50
C SER A 165 3.23 9.73 -15.39
N VAL A 166 3.91 10.88 -15.48
CA VAL A 166 5.11 11.03 -16.29
C VAL A 166 6.21 11.69 -15.47
N GLY A 167 6.97 10.88 -14.74
CA GLY A 167 8.13 11.32 -13.97
C GLY A 167 7.77 12.15 -12.73
N ALA A 168 6.56 12.00 -12.21
CA ALA A 168 6.11 12.57 -10.95
C ALA A 168 5.77 11.47 -9.96
N ASN A 169 5.61 11.83 -8.69
CA ASN A 169 5.11 10.89 -7.69
C ASN A 169 3.59 10.77 -7.80
N GLU A 170 3.09 9.56 -7.60
CA GLU A 170 1.66 9.28 -7.57
C GLU A 170 1.22 8.90 -6.17
N THR A 171 0.01 9.27 -5.79
CA THR A 171 -0.55 8.98 -4.47
C THR A 171 -1.79 8.11 -4.53
N VAL A 172 -1.93 7.21 -3.56
CA VAL A 172 -3.17 6.50 -3.29
C VAL A 172 -3.68 6.95 -1.93
N PRO A 173 -4.84 7.63 -1.88
CA PRO A 173 -5.38 8.12 -0.62
C PRO A 173 -5.84 6.96 0.27
N PRO A 174 -5.54 7.02 1.59
CA PRO A 174 -6.07 6.11 2.57
C PRO A 174 -7.60 6.14 2.59
N ARG A 175 -8.19 4.99 2.85
CA ARG A 175 -9.61 4.84 3.13
C ARG A 175 -9.82 3.63 4.02
N THR A 176 -10.59 3.78 5.07
CA THR A 176 -10.94 2.67 5.97
C THR A 176 -11.55 1.49 5.19
N GLY A 177 -10.98 0.29 5.37
CA GLY A 177 -11.35 -0.91 4.62
C GLY A 177 -10.65 -1.08 3.26
N ARG A 178 -9.75 -0.17 2.86
CA ARG A 178 -9.00 -0.26 1.61
C ARG A 178 -7.74 -1.10 1.75
N LEU A 179 -7.54 -2.01 0.81
CA LEU A 179 -6.30 -2.74 0.57
C LEU A 179 -5.63 -2.18 -0.68
N VAL A 180 -4.37 -1.78 -0.56
CA VAL A 180 -3.50 -1.39 -1.68
C VAL A 180 -2.40 -2.43 -1.79
N MET A 181 -2.18 -2.98 -3.00
CA MET A 181 -1.12 -3.95 -3.28
C MET A 181 -0.30 -3.47 -4.47
N PHE A 182 1.02 -3.58 -4.37
CA PHE A 182 1.96 -3.08 -5.37
C PHE A 182 3.24 -3.93 -5.38
N PRO A 183 4.03 -3.89 -6.48
CA PRO A 183 5.31 -4.58 -6.54
C PRO A 183 6.24 -4.15 -5.42
N ALA A 184 6.83 -5.09 -4.70
CA ALA A 184 7.64 -4.81 -3.52
C ALA A 184 8.92 -3.98 -3.80
N TRP A 185 9.37 -3.95 -5.06
CA TRP A 185 10.50 -3.13 -5.50
C TRP A 185 10.15 -1.64 -5.68
N LEU A 186 8.85 -1.28 -5.79
CA LEU A 186 8.42 0.08 -6.04
C LEU A 186 8.69 0.97 -4.81
N LEU A 187 9.50 2.01 -5.01
CA LEU A 187 9.80 2.98 -3.96
C LEU A 187 8.54 3.73 -3.56
N HIS A 188 8.28 3.74 -2.26
CA HIS A 188 7.08 4.36 -1.69
C HIS A 188 7.36 4.93 -0.30
N GLN A 189 6.55 5.91 0.07
CA GLN A 189 6.54 6.52 1.41
C GLN A 189 5.11 6.71 1.91
N VAL A 190 4.97 7.00 3.19
CA VAL A 190 3.75 7.56 3.76
C VAL A 190 4.01 9.02 4.08
N ARG A 191 3.29 9.93 3.43
CA ARG A 191 3.37 11.35 3.71
C ARG A 191 3.02 11.64 5.17
N PRO A 192 3.61 12.69 5.78
CA PRO A 192 3.26 13.06 7.15
C PRO A 192 1.75 13.26 7.31
N TYR A 193 1.16 12.54 8.25
CA TYR A 193 -0.24 12.67 8.64
C TYR A 193 -0.40 13.84 9.61
N ARG A 194 -1.47 14.64 9.49
CA ARG A 194 -1.71 15.86 10.28
C ARG A 194 -3.03 15.86 11.05
N GLY A 195 -3.77 14.75 11.00
CA GLY A 195 -5.07 14.65 11.69
C GLY A 195 -4.94 14.51 13.20
N GLY A 196 -6.03 14.79 13.91
CA GLY A 196 -6.13 14.65 15.36
C GLY A 196 -6.49 13.24 15.84
N ALA A 197 -7.00 12.37 14.96
CA ALA A 197 -7.31 10.98 15.26
C ALA A 197 -6.10 10.07 15.03
N GLU A 198 -6.17 8.83 15.49
CA GLU A 198 -5.17 7.83 15.14
C GLU A 198 -5.47 7.22 13.75
N ARG A 199 -4.46 7.20 12.89
CA ARG A 199 -4.46 6.45 11.63
C ARG A 199 -3.87 5.07 11.89
N ILE A 200 -4.62 4.01 11.63
CA ILE A 200 -4.20 2.62 11.86
C ILE A 200 -4.13 1.88 10.53
N SER A 201 -2.97 1.34 10.22
CA SER A 201 -2.78 0.51 9.03
C SER A 201 -2.04 -0.78 9.36
N ILE A 202 -2.23 -1.78 8.51
CA ILE A 202 -1.51 -3.05 8.55
C ILE A 202 -0.77 -3.18 7.22
N ALA A 203 0.54 -3.38 7.31
CA ALA A 203 1.34 -3.69 6.14
C ALA A 203 1.78 -5.15 6.16
N PHE A 204 1.87 -5.76 5.00
CA PHE A 204 2.40 -7.11 4.86
C PHE A 204 3.05 -7.31 3.49
N ASN A 205 4.13 -8.07 3.47
CA ASN A 205 4.82 -8.44 2.26
C ASN A 205 4.61 -9.91 1.94
N LEU A 206 4.51 -10.23 0.66
CA LEU A 206 4.31 -11.59 0.16
C LEU A 206 5.53 -12.00 -0.66
N SER A 207 6.14 -13.14 -0.30
CA SER A 207 7.31 -13.73 -0.95
C SER A 207 7.06 -15.20 -1.31
N LEU A 208 7.92 -15.77 -2.17
CA LEU A 208 7.89 -17.18 -2.57
C LEU A 208 8.51 -18.08 -1.52
#